data_570b4ac153d08c16e8e9b515760efa1b
#
_entry.id   570b4ac153d08c16e8e9b515760efa1b
#
_cell.length_a   1.000
_cell.length_b   1.000
_cell.length_c   1.000
_cell.angle_alpha   90.00
_cell.angle_beta   90.00
_cell.angle_gamma   90.00
#
_symmetry.space_group_name_H-M   'P 1'
#
loop_
_entity.id
_entity.type
_entity.pdbx_description
1 polymer ?
#
loop_
_entity_poly.entity_id
_entity_poly.type
_entity_poly.pdbx_seq_one_letter_code
_entity_poly.pdbx_strand_id
1 'polypeptide(L)'
;MAADVTAQLSEVLPSVFRGIDLTGVFLNGVLGGTIARQRRFDLVGFAILAIISALGGGMLRDTLLQAGPPVALTDPYYLATALAGAVVAFFVPLKGRWWNRTFVVADGVVLGAWAATGATKALAAGLGVLPAILLGVTTAVGGGMIRDVAVGQVPAIFGGNTLYATSAVFACLATIPLYFEGLEDLGMLAGIVVGAGVSILAHWRQWKLPDPDAVHLSAAWPSRRRRPSGNDGDAGGAAADDGDGHATDGVRPSALQRWWRRHLPGDTR
;
A
#
# COMPACT_ATOMS: atom_id res chain seq x y z
N MET A 1 -12.78 -11.59 40.67
CA MET A 1 -11.84 -12.26 39.74
C MET A 1 -12.04 -11.82 38.28
N ALA A 2 -13.24 -12.02 37.65
CA ALA A 2 -13.44 -11.53 36.27
C ALA A 2 -13.40 -9.99 36.19
N ALA A 3 -14.00 -9.26 37.12
CA ALA A 3 -13.99 -7.80 37.17
C ALA A 3 -12.58 -7.21 37.39
N ASP A 4 -11.74 -7.89 38.18
CA ASP A 4 -10.38 -7.44 38.40
C ASP A 4 -9.51 -7.64 37.16
N VAL A 5 -9.72 -8.71 36.41
CA VAL A 5 -9.01 -8.98 35.14
C VAL A 5 -9.42 -7.96 34.07
N THR A 6 -10.70 -7.61 33.99
CA THR A 6 -11.16 -6.57 33.03
C THR A 6 -10.63 -5.19 33.39
N ALA A 7 -10.58 -4.84 34.68
CA ALA A 7 -10.00 -3.57 35.13
C ALA A 7 -8.49 -3.50 34.83
N GLN A 8 -7.74 -4.56 35.10
CA GLN A 8 -6.31 -4.61 34.76
C GLN A 8 -6.06 -4.55 33.25
N LEU A 9 -6.90 -5.21 32.45
CA LEU A 9 -6.78 -5.14 30.99
C LEU A 9 -7.03 -3.73 30.46
N SER A 10 -8.04 -3.02 30.97
CA SER A 10 -8.33 -1.65 30.53
C SER A 10 -7.25 -0.63 30.90
N GLU A 11 -6.43 -0.88 31.91
CA GLU A 11 -5.28 -0.05 32.23
C GLU A 11 -4.05 -0.35 31.35
N VAL A 12 -3.84 -1.62 30.95
CA VAL A 12 -2.66 -2.06 30.22
C VAL A 12 -2.82 -1.90 28.72
N LEU A 13 -4.02 -2.17 28.18
CA LEU A 13 -4.28 -2.17 26.73
C LEU A 13 -3.92 -0.85 26.02
N PRO A 14 -4.23 0.34 26.56
CA PRO A 14 -3.83 1.61 25.90
C PRO A 14 -2.31 1.74 25.73
N SER A 15 -1.54 1.28 26.74
CA SER A 15 -0.08 1.29 26.66
C SER A 15 0.46 0.30 25.63
N VAL A 16 -0.15 -0.87 25.53
CA VAL A 16 0.20 -1.89 24.51
C VAL A 16 -0.11 -1.37 23.11
N PHE A 17 -1.31 -0.79 22.90
CA PHE A 17 -1.68 -0.22 21.60
C PHE A 17 -0.74 0.92 21.20
N ARG A 18 -0.38 1.81 22.13
CA ARG A 18 0.62 2.86 21.89
C ARG A 18 1.99 2.27 21.53
N GLY A 19 2.40 1.19 22.21
CA GLY A 19 3.65 0.48 21.91
C GLY A 19 3.66 -0.11 20.50
N ILE A 20 2.55 -0.73 20.09
CA ILE A 20 2.38 -1.28 18.74
C ILE A 20 2.40 -0.13 17.70
N ASP A 21 1.71 0.97 17.98
CA ASP A 21 1.65 2.14 17.10
C ASP A 21 3.04 2.75 16.88
N LEU A 22 3.78 3.05 17.95
CA LEU A 22 5.15 3.58 17.85
C LEU A 22 6.11 2.57 17.18
N THR A 23 5.94 1.27 17.43
CA THR A 23 6.71 0.25 16.72
C THR A 23 6.42 0.30 15.21
N GLY A 24 5.17 0.49 14.83
CA GLY A 24 4.76 0.69 13.44
C GLY A 24 5.38 1.93 12.81
N VAL A 25 5.38 3.03 13.55
CA VAL A 25 6.03 4.29 13.14
C VAL A 25 7.54 4.06 12.93
N PHE A 26 8.21 3.38 13.85
CA PHE A 26 9.63 3.04 13.71
C PHE A 26 9.91 2.19 12.47
N LEU A 27 9.18 1.10 12.28
CA LEU A 27 9.36 0.18 11.16
C LEU A 27 9.12 0.86 9.80
N ASN A 28 8.07 1.68 9.72
CA ASN A 28 7.78 2.44 8.50
C ASN A 28 8.77 3.59 8.27
N GLY A 29 9.33 4.18 9.33
CA GLY A 29 10.46 5.11 9.26
C GLY A 29 11.71 4.43 8.69
N VAL A 30 12.03 3.22 9.17
CA VAL A 30 13.10 2.38 8.63
C VAL A 30 12.87 2.05 7.16
N LEU A 31 11.63 1.70 6.79
CA LEU A 31 11.29 1.37 5.41
C LEU A 31 11.45 2.59 4.49
N GLY A 32 10.93 3.75 4.90
CA GLY A 32 11.10 5.02 4.18
C GLY A 32 12.58 5.37 4.01
N GLY A 33 13.37 5.26 5.09
CA GLY A 33 14.82 5.46 5.05
C GLY A 33 15.54 4.46 4.13
N THR A 34 15.14 3.20 4.12
CA THR A 34 15.72 2.19 3.22
C THR A 34 15.49 2.54 1.74
N ILE A 35 14.31 3.05 1.40
CA ILE A 35 13.98 3.51 0.04
C ILE A 35 14.77 4.79 -0.30
N ALA A 36 14.87 5.75 0.63
CA ALA A 36 15.69 6.94 0.45
C ALA A 36 17.15 6.59 0.15
N ARG A 37 17.69 5.58 0.83
CA ARG A 37 19.04 5.05 0.58
C ARG A 37 19.20 4.46 -0.83
N GLN A 38 18.20 3.70 -1.29
CA GLN A 38 18.22 3.14 -2.65
C GLN A 38 18.17 4.23 -3.71
N ARG A 39 17.48 5.34 -3.43
CA ARG A 39 17.36 6.51 -4.32
C ARG A 39 18.49 7.51 -4.18
N ARG A 40 19.45 7.27 -3.28
CA ARG A 40 20.61 8.14 -2.99
C ARG A 40 20.19 9.56 -2.59
N PHE A 41 19.13 9.69 -1.80
CA PHE A 41 18.69 10.97 -1.28
C PHE A 41 19.71 11.52 -0.27
N ASP A 42 19.77 12.84 -0.15
CA ASP A 42 20.52 13.51 0.91
C ASP A 42 19.87 13.32 2.29
N LEU A 43 20.50 13.85 3.33
CA LEU A 43 20.03 13.68 4.70
C LEU A 43 18.61 14.24 4.92
N VAL A 44 18.29 15.36 4.27
CA VAL A 44 16.96 16.01 4.37
C VAL A 44 15.90 15.15 3.69
N GLY A 45 16.18 14.72 2.46
CA GLY A 45 15.30 13.80 1.71
C GLY A 45 15.09 12.47 2.45
N PHE A 46 16.13 11.99 3.13
CA PHE A 46 16.06 10.78 3.96
C PHE A 46 15.08 10.96 5.14
N ALA A 47 15.21 12.07 5.88
CA ALA A 47 14.33 12.37 7.00
C ALA A 47 12.88 12.58 6.54
N ILE A 48 12.67 13.36 5.49
CA ILE A 48 11.33 13.62 4.93
C ILE A 48 10.66 12.33 4.49
N LEU A 49 11.36 11.47 3.74
CA LEU A 49 10.75 10.22 3.26
C LEU A 49 10.42 9.24 4.39
N ALA A 50 11.25 9.19 5.43
CA ALA A 50 10.97 8.40 6.62
C ALA A 50 9.74 8.91 7.38
N ILE A 51 9.63 10.24 7.56
CA ILE A 51 8.47 10.88 8.20
C ILE A 51 7.19 10.60 7.40
N ILE A 52 7.21 10.82 6.10
CA ILE A 52 6.04 10.58 5.22
C ILE A 52 5.63 9.11 5.27
N SER A 53 6.59 8.20 5.19
CA SER A 53 6.31 6.76 5.25
C SER A 53 5.69 6.33 6.58
N ALA A 54 6.22 6.87 7.69
CA ALA A 54 5.84 6.47 9.04
C ALA A 54 4.53 7.11 9.51
N LEU A 55 4.32 8.39 9.19
CA LEU A 55 3.25 9.21 9.78
C LEU A 55 2.17 9.61 8.75
N GLY A 56 2.43 9.46 7.46
CA GLY A 56 1.56 9.96 6.38
C GLY A 56 0.13 9.43 6.45
N GLY A 57 -0.08 8.16 6.77
CA GLY A 57 -1.41 7.55 6.89
C GLY A 57 -2.21 8.12 8.07
N GLY A 58 -1.58 8.24 9.24
CA GLY A 58 -2.16 8.85 10.43
C GLY A 58 -2.46 10.35 10.25
N MET A 59 -1.54 11.08 9.65
CA MET A 59 -1.74 12.51 9.33
C MET A 59 -2.90 12.70 8.36
N LEU A 60 -2.98 11.87 7.32
CA LEU A 60 -4.09 11.93 6.36
C LEU A 60 -5.43 11.64 7.03
N ARG A 61 -5.51 10.59 7.86
CA ARG A 61 -6.70 10.28 8.67
C ARG A 61 -7.11 11.47 9.54
N ASP A 62 -6.19 11.99 10.37
CA ASP A 62 -6.51 13.04 11.33
C ASP A 62 -6.91 14.34 10.62
N THR A 63 -6.31 14.64 9.46
CA THR A 63 -6.70 15.77 8.60
C THR A 63 -8.10 15.59 8.01
N LEU A 64 -8.46 14.37 7.58
CA LEU A 64 -9.79 14.09 7.03
C LEU A 64 -10.87 14.12 8.11
N LEU A 65 -10.55 13.68 9.32
CA LEU A 65 -11.47 13.71 10.47
C LEU A 65 -11.72 15.12 11.01
N GLN A 66 -10.76 16.04 10.85
CA GLN A 66 -10.83 17.41 11.36
C GLN A 66 -11.17 17.50 12.87
N ALA A 67 -10.83 16.47 13.63
CA ALA A 67 -11.11 16.36 15.07
C ALA A 67 -10.00 16.96 15.94
N GLY A 68 -9.19 17.86 15.38
CA GLY A 68 -8.05 18.50 16.02
C GLY A 68 -6.76 18.34 15.22
N PRO A 69 -5.63 18.86 15.71
CA PRO A 69 -4.36 18.69 15.04
C PRO A 69 -3.93 17.23 15.04
N PRO A 70 -3.25 16.77 13.96
CA PRO A 70 -2.76 15.40 13.86
C PRO A 70 -1.89 15.00 15.07
N VAL A 71 -2.09 13.76 15.56
CA VAL A 71 -1.31 13.23 16.71
C VAL A 71 0.19 13.27 16.44
N ALA A 72 0.60 13.07 15.20
CA ALA A 72 2.00 13.20 14.78
C ALA A 72 2.64 14.57 15.05
N LEU A 73 1.84 15.63 15.22
CA LEU A 73 2.31 16.99 15.51
C LEU A 73 2.16 17.36 16.99
N THR A 74 1.28 16.68 17.73
CA THR A 74 1.00 16.97 19.14
C THR A 74 1.80 16.12 20.10
N ASP A 75 2.17 14.91 19.69
CA ASP A 75 2.99 13.99 20.49
C ASP A 75 4.40 13.87 19.87
N PRO A 76 5.43 14.44 20.51
CA PRO A 76 6.80 14.45 19.99
C PRO A 76 7.41 13.06 19.79
N TYR A 77 6.89 12.05 20.49
CA TYR A 77 7.39 10.68 20.36
C TYR A 77 7.18 10.11 18.95
N TYR A 78 6.11 10.50 18.25
CA TYR A 78 5.86 10.04 16.89
C TYR A 78 6.94 10.50 15.92
N LEU A 79 7.25 11.79 15.93
CA LEU A 79 8.28 12.36 15.05
C LEU A 79 9.68 11.82 15.42
N ALA A 80 9.98 11.77 16.71
CA ALA A 80 11.26 11.23 17.21
C ALA A 80 11.44 9.76 16.78
N THR A 81 10.39 8.95 16.88
CA THR A 81 10.42 7.53 16.50
C THR A 81 10.58 7.35 14.99
N ALA A 82 9.90 8.16 14.17
CA ALA A 82 10.08 8.13 12.71
C ALA A 82 11.51 8.47 12.31
N LEU A 83 12.10 9.51 12.93
CA LEU A 83 13.49 9.91 12.70
C LEU A 83 14.49 8.87 13.24
N ALA A 84 14.22 8.23 14.36
CA ALA A 84 15.04 7.13 14.87
C ALA A 84 15.07 5.97 13.85
N GLY A 85 13.94 5.64 13.23
CA GLY A 85 13.87 4.68 12.14
C GLY A 85 14.71 5.10 10.93
N ALA A 86 14.68 6.39 10.56
CA ALA A 86 15.53 6.95 9.49
C ALA A 86 17.02 6.79 9.82
N VAL A 87 17.43 7.13 11.03
CA VAL A 87 18.83 7.00 11.50
C VAL A 87 19.30 5.57 11.42
N VAL A 88 18.49 4.60 11.89
CA VAL A 88 18.83 3.18 11.80
C VAL A 88 19.00 2.76 10.34
N ALA A 89 18.09 3.13 9.44
CA ALA A 89 18.19 2.80 8.02
C ALA A 89 19.39 3.48 7.34
N PHE A 90 19.81 4.65 7.83
CA PHE A 90 20.97 5.36 7.30
C PHE A 90 22.28 4.62 7.61
N PHE A 91 22.45 4.11 8.82
CA PHE A 91 23.69 3.45 9.23
C PHE A 91 23.70 1.95 8.99
N VAL A 92 22.55 1.27 9.10
CA VAL A 92 22.46 -0.19 9.02
C VAL A 92 21.87 -0.63 7.69
N PRO A 93 22.60 -1.42 6.87
CA PRO A 93 22.05 -2.03 5.67
C PRO A 93 21.17 -3.22 6.07
N LEU A 94 19.88 -2.96 6.26
CA LEU A 94 18.90 -3.96 6.66
C LEU A 94 18.59 -4.90 5.48
N LYS A 95 19.28 -6.02 5.44
CA LYS A 95 19.18 -7.04 4.39
C LYS A 95 19.21 -8.43 5.01
N GLY A 96 18.54 -9.38 4.35
CA GLY A 96 18.60 -10.78 4.76
C GLY A 96 17.23 -11.42 5.00
N ARG A 97 17.23 -12.76 4.99
CA ARG A 97 16.00 -13.56 5.06
C ARG A 97 15.26 -13.40 6.39
N TRP A 98 16.00 -13.28 7.48
CA TRP A 98 15.43 -13.08 8.81
C TRP A 98 14.79 -11.71 8.95
N TRP A 99 15.47 -10.66 8.48
CA TRP A 99 14.93 -9.32 8.46
C TRP A 99 13.61 -9.26 7.69
N ASN A 100 13.59 -9.80 6.47
CA ASN A 100 12.37 -9.79 5.64
C ASN A 100 11.21 -10.54 6.31
N ARG A 101 11.46 -11.68 6.96
CA ARG A 101 10.39 -12.44 7.64
C ARG A 101 9.83 -11.71 8.84
N THR A 102 10.73 -11.19 9.70
CA THR A 102 10.31 -10.42 10.89
C THR A 102 9.57 -9.17 10.49
N PHE A 103 10.06 -8.48 9.45
CA PHE A 103 9.42 -7.29 8.92
C PHE A 103 7.99 -7.58 8.43
N VAL A 104 7.77 -8.62 7.65
CA VAL A 104 6.43 -9.00 7.16
C VAL A 104 5.46 -9.27 8.31
N VAL A 105 5.90 -9.97 9.34
CA VAL A 105 5.04 -10.25 10.51
C VAL A 105 4.72 -8.96 11.27
N ALA A 106 5.74 -8.17 11.58
CA ALA A 106 5.58 -6.92 12.31
C ALA A 106 4.72 -5.91 11.52
N ASP A 107 4.95 -5.77 10.21
CA ASP A 107 4.17 -4.91 9.32
C ASP A 107 2.70 -5.36 9.25
N GLY A 108 2.43 -6.66 9.20
CA GLY A 108 1.07 -7.20 9.26
C GLY A 108 0.33 -6.85 10.55
N VAL A 109 1.01 -6.92 11.72
CA VAL A 109 0.46 -6.50 13.02
C VAL A 109 0.17 -5.00 13.01
N VAL A 110 1.09 -4.19 12.53
CA VAL A 110 0.94 -2.73 12.43
C VAL A 110 -0.20 -2.35 11.49
N LEU A 111 -0.30 -3.01 10.35
CA LEU A 111 -1.39 -2.81 9.39
C LEU A 111 -2.75 -3.04 10.05
N GLY A 112 -2.93 -4.15 10.78
CA GLY A 112 -4.15 -4.45 11.52
C GLY A 112 -4.45 -3.40 12.58
N ALA A 113 -3.44 -2.98 13.36
CA ALA A 113 -3.58 -1.95 14.39
C ALA A 113 -3.99 -0.59 13.79
N TRP A 114 -3.36 -0.16 12.71
CA TRP A 114 -3.68 1.10 12.06
C TRP A 114 -5.05 1.10 11.39
N ALA A 115 -5.44 -0.03 10.78
CA ALA A 115 -6.77 -0.18 10.22
C ALA A 115 -7.85 -0.11 11.31
N ALA A 116 -7.67 -0.84 12.42
CA ALA A 116 -8.58 -0.82 13.56
C ALA A 116 -8.66 0.58 14.18
N THR A 117 -7.52 1.23 14.45
CA THR A 117 -7.46 2.59 15.01
C THR A 117 -8.17 3.60 14.10
N GLY A 118 -7.94 3.51 12.77
CA GLY A 118 -8.58 4.39 11.80
C GLY A 118 -10.10 4.24 11.79
N ALA A 119 -10.59 3.00 11.82
CA ALA A 119 -12.01 2.69 11.87
C ALA A 119 -12.65 3.16 13.18
N THR A 120 -12.04 2.86 14.34
CA THR A 120 -12.53 3.27 15.66
C THR A 120 -12.62 4.79 15.80
N LYS A 121 -11.56 5.53 15.38
CA LYS A 121 -11.58 7.00 15.40
C LYS A 121 -12.65 7.60 14.50
N ALA A 122 -12.91 7.00 13.35
CA ALA A 122 -13.97 7.45 12.45
C ALA A 122 -15.36 7.26 13.07
N LEU A 123 -15.60 6.10 13.71
CA LEU A 123 -16.86 5.83 14.41
C LEU A 123 -17.02 6.75 15.62
N ALA A 124 -15.97 6.98 16.41
CA ALA A 124 -15.98 7.90 17.54
C ALA A 124 -16.26 9.37 17.11
N ALA A 125 -15.89 9.74 15.89
CA ALA A 125 -16.24 11.02 15.27
C ALA A 125 -17.68 11.07 14.73
N GLY A 126 -18.49 10.03 14.94
CA GLY A 126 -19.90 9.94 14.50
C GLY A 126 -20.08 9.57 13.03
N LEU A 127 -19.03 9.11 12.35
CA LEU A 127 -19.14 8.68 10.96
C LEU A 127 -19.73 7.27 10.85
N GLY A 128 -20.35 6.97 9.70
CA GLY A 128 -20.92 5.64 9.45
C GLY A 128 -19.87 4.57 9.14
N VAL A 129 -20.34 3.32 8.99
CA VAL A 129 -19.50 2.15 8.74
C VAL A 129 -18.61 2.28 7.51
N LEU A 130 -19.15 2.75 6.39
CA LEU A 130 -18.40 2.85 5.14
C LEU A 130 -17.26 3.86 5.21
N PRO A 131 -17.46 5.11 5.71
CA PRO A 131 -16.36 6.01 6.01
C PRO A 131 -15.35 5.45 7.03
N ALA A 132 -15.79 4.68 8.02
CA ALA A 132 -14.90 4.05 8.99
C ALA A 132 -13.96 3.04 8.33
N ILE A 133 -14.48 2.20 7.44
CA ILE A 133 -13.64 1.27 6.64
C ILE A 133 -12.66 2.07 5.77
N LEU A 134 -13.13 3.11 5.07
CA LEU A 134 -12.27 3.93 4.22
C LEU A 134 -11.13 4.56 5.01
N LEU A 135 -11.41 5.17 6.16
CA LEU A 135 -10.39 5.80 7.00
C LEU A 135 -9.46 4.79 7.66
N GLY A 136 -9.97 3.62 8.03
CA GLY A 136 -9.14 2.52 8.53
C GLY A 136 -8.14 2.04 7.47
N VAL A 137 -8.60 1.76 6.26
CA VAL A 137 -7.73 1.38 5.13
C VAL A 137 -6.75 2.49 4.81
N THR A 138 -7.22 3.74 4.70
CA THR A 138 -6.37 4.90 4.42
C THR A 138 -5.28 5.09 5.49
N THR A 139 -5.61 4.87 6.75
CA THR A 139 -4.63 4.94 7.85
C THR A 139 -3.55 3.88 7.69
N ALA A 140 -3.94 2.65 7.37
CA ALA A 140 -3.03 1.52 7.28
C ALA A 140 -2.08 1.61 6.06
N VAL A 141 -2.59 2.05 4.91
CA VAL A 141 -1.81 2.02 3.66
C VAL A 141 -1.33 3.40 3.19
N GLY A 142 -1.89 4.48 3.73
CA GLY A 142 -1.70 5.84 3.23
C GLY A 142 -0.24 6.32 3.29
N GLY A 143 0.48 6.03 4.36
CA GLY A 143 1.90 6.38 4.48
C GLY A 143 2.76 5.75 3.38
N GLY A 144 2.55 4.45 3.11
CA GLY A 144 3.19 3.73 2.02
C GLY A 144 2.83 4.29 0.64
N MET A 145 1.56 4.62 0.43
CA MET A 145 1.09 5.23 -0.82
C MET A 145 1.77 6.58 -1.10
N ILE A 146 1.75 7.49 -0.11
CA ILE A 146 2.35 8.81 -0.25
C ILE A 146 3.86 8.67 -0.49
N ARG A 147 4.53 7.79 0.25
CA ARG A 147 5.95 7.46 0.05
C ARG A 147 6.24 7.00 -1.39
N ASP A 148 5.48 6.03 -1.90
CA ASP A 148 5.71 5.46 -3.23
C ASP A 148 5.50 6.52 -4.32
N VAL A 149 4.46 7.34 -4.21
CA VAL A 149 4.23 8.49 -5.11
C VAL A 149 5.37 9.51 -5.02
N ALA A 150 5.85 9.83 -3.80
CA ALA A 150 6.95 10.78 -3.61
C ALA A 150 8.25 10.34 -4.29
N VAL A 151 8.49 9.03 -4.42
CA VAL A 151 9.67 8.50 -5.13
C VAL A 151 9.39 8.15 -6.60
N GLY A 152 8.22 8.52 -7.13
CA GLY A 152 7.85 8.30 -8.53
C GLY A 152 7.55 6.83 -8.86
N GLN A 153 7.06 6.06 -7.89
CA GLN A 153 6.64 4.67 -8.08
C GLN A 153 5.12 4.53 -8.03
N VAL A 154 4.59 3.57 -8.77
CA VAL A 154 3.19 3.17 -8.60
C VAL A 154 3.05 2.53 -7.23
N PRO A 155 2.13 3.02 -6.36
CA PRO A 155 1.95 2.45 -5.04
C PRO A 155 1.68 0.95 -5.09
N ALA A 156 2.32 0.22 -4.18
CA ALA A 156 2.28 -1.24 -4.14
C ALA A 156 0.86 -1.82 -4.00
N ILE A 157 -0.10 -1.02 -3.52
CA ILE A 157 -1.50 -1.45 -3.37
C ILE A 157 -2.24 -1.57 -4.71
N PHE A 158 -1.77 -0.93 -5.80
CA PHE A 158 -2.46 -0.91 -7.10
C PHE A 158 -2.01 -2.00 -8.06
N GLY A 159 -1.01 -2.79 -7.73
CA GLY A 159 -0.58 -3.85 -8.64
C GLY A 159 0.36 -4.87 -8.02
N GLY A 160 0.01 -6.13 -8.13
CA GLY A 160 0.90 -7.26 -7.87
C GLY A 160 1.28 -7.53 -6.41
N ASN A 161 0.82 -6.73 -5.46
CA ASN A 161 1.08 -6.99 -4.04
C ASN A 161 0.06 -7.97 -3.46
N THR A 162 0.49 -8.74 -2.47
CA THR A 162 -0.36 -9.69 -1.75
C THR A 162 -1.37 -8.91 -0.91
N LEU A 163 -2.64 -9.12 -1.10
CA LEU A 163 -3.86 -8.68 -0.37
C LEU A 163 -3.66 -7.64 0.77
N TYR A 164 -2.73 -6.67 0.62
CA TYR A 164 -2.33 -5.75 1.71
C TYR A 164 -3.49 -4.84 2.12
N ALA A 165 -4.08 -4.10 1.17
CA ALA A 165 -5.24 -3.25 1.44
C ALA A 165 -6.47 -4.09 1.82
N THR A 166 -6.64 -5.28 1.24
CA THR A 166 -7.72 -6.21 1.58
C THR A 166 -7.62 -6.68 3.04
N SER A 167 -6.41 -6.92 3.54
CA SER A 167 -6.18 -7.27 4.95
C SER A 167 -6.62 -6.14 5.89
N ALA A 168 -6.40 -4.87 5.51
CA ALA A 168 -6.89 -3.72 6.25
C ALA A 168 -8.43 -3.64 6.27
N VAL A 169 -9.10 -3.97 5.15
CA VAL A 169 -10.56 -4.07 5.11
C VAL A 169 -11.07 -5.14 6.08
N PHE A 170 -10.47 -6.33 6.09
CA PHE A 170 -10.87 -7.40 7.03
C PHE A 170 -10.60 -7.00 8.49
N ALA A 171 -9.53 -6.28 8.78
CA ALA A 171 -9.29 -5.71 10.10
C ALA A 171 -10.42 -4.77 10.53
N CYS A 172 -10.83 -3.84 9.67
CA CYS A 172 -11.96 -2.94 9.94
C CYS A 172 -13.25 -3.72 10.17
N LEU A 173 -13.55 -4.73 9.34
CA LEU A 173 -14.76 -5.55 9.47
C LEU A 173 -14.79 -6.36 10.78
N ALA A 174 -13.64 -6.74 11.31
CA ALA A 174 -13.55 -7.39 12.61
C ALA A 174 -13.69 -6.40 13.78
N THR A 175 -13.22 -5.17 13.62
CA THR A 175 -13.26 -4.13 14.66
C THR A 175 -14.66 -3.54 14.84
N ILE A 176 -15.34 -3.19 13.74
CA ILE A 176 -16.55 -2.37 13.72
C ILE A 176 -17.72 -3.00 14.53
N PRO A 177 -18.05 -4.29 14.38
CA PRO A 177 -19.14 -4.89 15.16
C PRO A 177 -18.91 -4.81 16.67
N LEU A 178 -17.68 -5.08 17.11
CA LEU A 178 -17.33 -5.04 18.53
C LEU A 178 -17.35 -3.62 19.09
N TYR A 179 -17.05 -2.61 18.28
CA TYR A 179 -17.20 -1.21 18.66
C TYR A 179 -18.66 -0.87 18.99
N PHE A 180 -19.63 -1.31 18.19
CA PHE A 180 -21.05 -1.07 18.43
C PHE A 180 -21.60 -1.81 19.67
N GLU A 181 -20.95 -2.90 20.08
CA GLU A 181 -21.26 -3.60 21.34
C GLU A 181 -20.59 -2.96 22.57
N GLY A 182 -19.87 -1.84 22.40
CA GLY A 182 -19.13 -1.17 23.47
C GLY A 182 -17.84 -1.89 23.88
N LEU A 183 -17.37 -2.84 23.09
CA LEU A 183 -16.17 -3.64 23.33
C LEU A 183 -14.99 -3.14 22.47
N GLU A 184 -14.68 -1.84 22.58
CA GLU A 184 -13.69 -1.17 21.72
C GLU A 184 -12.30 -1.85 21.75
N ASP A 185 -11.79 -2.15 22.95
CA ASP A 185 -10.48 -2.79 23.12
C ASP A 185 -10.43 -4.17 22.47
N LEU A 186 -11.49 -4.96 22.63
CA LEU A 186 -11.61 -6.28 21.98
C LEU A 186 -11.74 -6.13 20.46
N GLY A 187 -12.43 -5.08 20.00
CA GLY A 187 -12.53 -4.74 18.59
C GLY A 187 -11.17 -4.44 17.99
N MET A 188 -10.35 -3.64 18.68
CA MET A 188 -8.98 -3.34 18.25
C MET A 188 -8.11 -4.61 18.22
N LEU A 189 -8.17 -5.44 19.25
CA LEU A 189 -7.43 -6.72 19.27
C LEU A 189 -7.87 -7.64 18.14
N ALA A 190 -9.18 -7.78 17.91
CA ALA A 190 -9.72 -8.58 16.80
C ALA A 190 -9.23 -8.05 15.44
N GLY A 191 -9.25 -6.73 15.23
CA GLY A 191 -8.72 -6.08 14.03
C GLY A 191 -7.24 -6.37 13.82
N ILE A 192 -6.42 -6.28 14.87
CA ILE A 192 -5.00 -6.62 14.82
C ILE A 192 -4.81 -8.08 14.42
N VAL A 193 -5.47 -9.01 15.09
CA VAL A 193 -5.32 -10.46 14.84
C VAL A 193 -5.77 -10.83 13.44
N VAL A 194 -6.93 -10.34 13.00
CA VAL A 194 -7.49 -10.63 11.68
C VAL A 194 -6.64 -9.99 10.59
N GLY A 195 -6.30 -8.70 10.73
CA GLY A 195 -5.47 -7.97 9.76
C GLY A 195 -4.09 -8.59 9.60
N ALA A 196 -3.41 -8.86 10.72
CA ALA A 196 -2.12 -9.53 10.72
C ALA A 196 -2.20 -10.94 10.13
N GLY A 197 -3.19 -11.73 10.56
CA GLY A 197 -3.38 -13.10 10.10
C GLY A 197 -3.59 -13.18 8.59
N VAL A 198 -4.49 -12.35 8.04
CA VAL A 198 -4.76 -12.29 6.60
C VAL A 198 -3.53 -11.80 5.84
N SER A 199 -2.86 -10.73 6.31
CA SER A 199 -1.67 -10.17 5.65
C SER A 199 -0.52 -11.19 5.61
N ILE A 200 -0.21 -11.82 6.74
CA ILE A 200 0.87 -12.80 6.85
C ILE A 200 0.54 -14.04 6.00
N LEU A 201 -0.69 -14.56 6.09
CA LEU A 201 -1.10 -15.72 5.32
C LEU A 201 -1.09 -15.45 3.81
N ALA A 202 -1.60 -14.29 3.40
CA ALA A 202 -1.58 -13.87 1.99
C ALA A 202 -0.14 -13.75 1.47
N HIS A 203 0.77 -13.20 2.29
CA HIS A 203 2.19 -13.13 1.93
C HIS A 203 2.82 -14.53 1.80
N TRP A 204 2.57 -15.44 2.72
CA TRP A 204 3.13 -16.80 2.65
C TRP A 204 2.54 -17.63 1.52
N ARG A 205 1.24 -17.47 1.24
CA ARG A 205 0.54 -18.16 0.15
C ARG A 205 0.66 -17.45 -1.19
N GLN A 206 1.29 -16.26 -1.23
CA GLN A 206 1.43 -15.44 -2.43
C GLN A 206 0.08 -15.16 -3.12
N TRP A 207 -0.97 -14.96 -2.30
CA TRP A 207 -2.29 -14.62 -2.82
C TRP A 207 -2.28 -13.22 -3.43
N LYS A 208 -2.74 -13.14 -4.68
CA LYS A 208 -2.91 -11.90 -5.42
C LYS A 208 -4.35 -11.77 -5.85
N LEU A 209 -4.83 -10.54 -5.94
CA LEU A 209 -6.13 -10.28 -6.57
C LEU A 209 -6.02 -10.59 -8.08
N PRO A 210 -7.08 -11.16 -8.69
CA PRO A 210 -7.10 -11.38 -10.13
C PRO A 210 -6.99 -10.05 -10.86
N ASP A 211 -6.16 -10.00 -11.90
CA ASP A 211 -6.11 -8.87 -12.82
C ASP A 211 -7.43 -8.77 -13.61
N PRO A 212 -7.89 -7.55 -13.95
CA PRO A 212 -9.08 -7.36 -14.79
C PRO A 212 -8.99 -8.14 -16.11
N ASP A 213 -7.80 -8.28 -16.68
CA ASP A 213 -7.56 -9.04 -17.90
C ASP A 213 -7.68 -10.57 -17.71
N ALA A 214 -7.55 -11.06 -16.47
CA ALA A 214 -7.76 -12.46 -16.15
C ALA A 214 -9.25 -12.83 -16.03
N VAL A 215 -10.12 -11.84 -15.84
CA VAL A 215 -11.57 -11.99 -15.81
C VAL A 215 -12.12 -11.74 -17.21
N HIS A 216 -11.70 -12.51 -18.19
CA HIS A 216 -12.42 -12.57 -19.45
C HIS A 216 -13.80 -13.18 -19.18
N LEU A 217 -14.78 -12.32 -18.91
CA LEU A 217 -16.15 -12.64 -19.28
C LEU A 217 -16.07 -12.89 -20.78
N SER A 218 -16.09 -14.14 -21.17
CA SER A 218 -16.22 -14.55 -22.58
C SER A 218 -17.61 -14.14 -23.07
N ALA A 219 -17.84 -12.83 -23.20
CA ALA A 219 -18.78 -12.32 -24.14
C ALA A 219 -18.18 -12.71 -25.49
N ALA A 220 -18.56 -13.88 -25.95
CA ALA A 220 -18.34 -14.29 -27.32
C ALA A 220 -19.06 -13.30 -28.23
N TRP A 221 -18.39 -12.18 -28.48
CA TRP A 221 -18.79 -11.32 -29.60
C TRP A 221 -18.52 -12.12 -30.84
N PRO A 222 -19.55 -12.50 -31.63
CA PRO A 222 -19.32 -13.24 -32.85
C PRO A 222 -18.45 -12.39 -33.76
N SER A 223 -17.18 -12.80 -33.87
CA SER A 223 -16.28 -12.23 -34.86
C SER A 223 -16.97 -12.43 -36.22
N ARG A 224 -17.46 -11.34 -36.80
CA ARG A 224 -17.85 -11.33 -38.21
C ARG A 224 -16.65 -11.86 -39.01
N ARG A 225 -16.74 -13.11 -39.42
CA ARG A 225 -15.84 -13.69 -40.42
C ARG A 225 -15.81 -12.71 -41.58
N ARG A 226 -14.72 -11.98 -41.77
CA ARG A 226 -14.42 -11.33 -43.03
C ARG A 226 -14.41 -12.44 -44.06
N ARG A 227 -15.38 -12.41 -44.96
CA ARG A 227 -15.31 -13.20 -46.18
C ARG A 227 -14.00 -12.87 -46.87
N PRO A 228 -13.23 -13.84 -47.33
CA PRO A 228 -12.13 -13.57 -48.25
C PRO A 228 -12.73 -12.99 -49.52
N SER A 229 -12.39 -11.74 -49.85
CA SER A 229 -12.63 -11.19 -51.17
C SER A 229 -11.75 -11.94 -52.13
N GLY A 230 -12.37 -12.82 -52.90
CA GLY A 230 -11.72 -13.36 -54.09
C GLY A 230 -11.55 -12.23 -55.08
N ASN A 231 -10.35 -12.02 -55.50
CA ASN A 231 -10.06 -11.39 -56.80
C ASN A 231 -8.85 -12.08 -57.38
N ASP A 232 -9.14 -12.78 -58.42
CA ASP A 232 -8.17 -13.37 -59.36
C ASP A 232 -7.55 -12.23 -60.18
N GLY A 233 -6.27 -12.40 -60.54
CA GLY A 233 -5.76 -11.58 -61.63
C GLY A 233 -4.24 -11.29 -61.53
N ASP A 234 -3.49 -12.23 -62.00
CA ASP A 234 -2.49 -12.14 -63.05
C ASP A 234 -1.20 -11.30 -62.91
N ALA A 235 -0.14 -12.04 -63.16
CA ALA A 235 1.06 -11.71 -63.98
C ALA A 235 2.21 -10.89 -63.34
N GLY A 236 3.32 -11.57 -63.25
CA GLY A 236 4.57 -11.15 -63.91
C GLY A 236 5.69 -10.55 -63.09
N GLY A 237 6.80 -11.25 -63.07
CA GLY A 237 8.11 -10.59 -63.17
C GLY A 237 9.02 -10.61 -61.94
N ALA A 238 9.86 -11.62 -61.95
CA ALA A 238 11.32 -11.62 -61.80
C ALA A 238 12.04 -10.66 -60.84
N ALA A 239 12.98 -11.27 -60.16
CA ALA A 239 14.34 -10.91 -59.79
C ALA A 239 14.67 -10.68 -58.33
N ALA A 240 15.54 -11.55 -57.86
CA ALA A 240 16.49 -11.57 -56.79
C ALA A 240 16.91 -10.21 -56.19
N ASP A 241 17.08 -10.21 -54.88
CA ASP A 241 18.40 -10.01 -54.26
C ASP A 241 18.38 -10.23 -52.75
N ASP A 242 19.53 -10.63 -52.25
CA ASP A 242 19.88 -11.00 -50.89
C ASP A 242 19.80 -9.83 -49.90
N GLY A 243 19.60 -10.17 -48.59
CA GLY A 243 19.94 -9.22 -47.55
C GLY A 243 19.35 -9.59 -46.18
N ASP A 244 20.17 -10.16 -45.33
CA ASP A 244 20.01 -10.35 -43.90
C ASP A 244 19.43 -9.12 -43.17
N GLY A 245 18.47 -9.32 -42.29
CA GLY A 245 18.00 -8.26 -41.42
C GLY A 245 17.09 -8.78 -40.29
N HIS A 246 17.66 -8.95 -39.11
CA HIS A 246 16.99 -9.24 -37.86
C HIS A 246 15.70 -8.44 -37.69
N ALA A 247 14.58 -9.10 -37.70
CA ALA A 247 13.29 -8.54 -37.28
C ALA A 247 13.23 -8.49 -35.74
N THR A 248 13.50 -7.32 -35.17
CA THR A 248 13.10 -6.99 -33.80
C THR A 248 11.61 -6.71 -33.81
N ASP A 249 10.84 -7.51 -33.06
CA ASP A 249 9.43 -7.31 -32.81
C ASP A 249 9.17 -5.91 -32.21
N GLY A 250 8.85 -4.96 -33.05
CA GLY A 250 8.49 -3.61 -32.69
C GLY A 250 7.05 -3.55 -32.17
N VAL A 251 6.87 -3.64 -30.85
CA VAL A 251 5.60 -3.28 -30.20
C VAL A 251 5.24 -1.85 -30.61
N ARG A 252 4.18 -1.68 -31.40
CA ARG A 252 3.71 -0.36 -31.83
C ARG A 252 3.28 0.44 -30.61
N PRO A 253 3.85 1.62 -30.35
CA PRO A 253 3.50 2.43 -29.20
C PRO A 253 2.02 2.81 -29.22
N SER A 254 1.37 2.72 -28.05
CA SER A 254 -0.04 3.06 -27.89
C SER A 254 -0.35 4.51 -28.27
N ALA A 255 -1.60 4.81 -28.59
CA ALA A 255 -2.03 6.17 -28.95
C ALA A 255 -1.66 7.20 -27.86
N LEU A 256 -1.71 6.78 -26.60
CA LEU A 256 -1.32 7.59 -25.44
C LEU A 256 0.16 7.91 -25.41
N GLN A 257 1.03 6.94 -25.73
CA GLN A 257 2.48 7.15 -25.81
C GLN A 257 2.86 8.09 -26.95
N ARG A 258 2.13 8.07 -28.08
CA ARG A 258 2.31 9.00 -29.19
C ARG A 258 1.87 10.42 -28.83
N TRP A 259 0.81 10.56 -28.04
CA TRP A 259 0.32 11.86 -27.56
C TRP A 259 1.33 12.52 -26.62
N TRP A 260 1.86 11.78 -25.63
CA TRP A 260 2.88 12.28 -24.68
C TRP A 260 4.15 12.75 -25.39
N ARG A 261 4.66 12.02 -26.39
CA ARG A 261 5.86 12.43 -27.14
C ARG A 261 5.69 13.73 -27.93
N ARG A 262 4.46 14.12 -28.25
CA ARG A 262 4.19 15.37 -28.99
C ARG A 262 4.04 16.60 -28.09
N HIS A 263 3.80 16.42 -26.80
CA HIS A 263 3.44 17.51 -25.88
C HIS A 263 4.46 17.74 -24.78
N LEU A 264 5.58 17.01 -24.75
CA LEU A 264 6.71 17.35 -23.89
C LEU A 264 7.51 18.46 -24.57
N PRO A 265 7.83 19.59 -23.87
CA PRO A 265 8.78 20.59 -24.40
C PRO A 265 10.14 19.91 -24.57
N GLY A 266 10.73 20.12 -25.74
CA GLY A 266 11.95 19.46 -26.16
C GLY A 266 13.09 19.68 -25.18
N ASP A 267 13.82 18.61 -24.96
CA ASP A 267 15.10 18.56 -24.29
C ASP A 267 16.09 19.40 -25.15
N THR A 268 16.41 20.60 -24.70
CA THR A 268 17.49 21.40 -25.28
C THR A 268 18.73 21.16 -24.44
N ARG A 269 19.56 20.23 -24.90
CA ARG A 269 20.98 19.99 -24.62
C ARG A 269 21.37 19.68 -23.18
#